data_a5c5ddf20ac3ce91ce8abcc3a988464d
#
_entry.id   a5c5ddf20ac3ce91ce8abcc3a988464d
#
_cell.length_a   1.000
_cell.length_b   1.000
_cell.length_c   1.000
_cell.angle_alpha   90.00
_cell.angle_beta   90.00
_cell.angle_gamma   90.00
#
_symmetry.space_group_name_H-M   'P 1'
#
loop_
_entity.id
_entity.type
_entity.pdbx_description
1 polymer ?
#
loop_
_entity_poly.entity_id
_entity_poly.type
_entity_poly.pdbx_seq_one_letter_code
_entity_poly.pdbx_strand_id
1 'polypeptide(L)'
;MSSPSCSDCTADGLLDEPGSPLADTASPTIAGDDVPARWAAVGALALGVFGLVTAEFLPASLLTALASDLSISEGAAGQTVTATALIGAIAAPSIPLLTRRIDRKHVMLALTTLLVLSNALAVVADSLWPLLTARVMLGVALGGFWSMAAALAMRLVPESKFPRAMSFILTGVSVATVCAAPVGAWMGELWGWRSAFVAAGVVSVITLLAQIFTLPSLPPTANPDLRVLGQLLGRPGVRMALLAVLLVISGHFAGFTYLRPLMENVTHLSVGAISAILLAYGIGGFFGNFAGGYLAGRSERTAIVFGGTLIALLAIGLLLAGHSMIVTAIAIALWGFAFGAFPVGFQIWIIRAAPDQAEGAGGLLVAAFQIAIATGAIGGGLLVDHVGAIGGPLFAVVMMTLGTLLTLRHGPRPANLADEALPSRPGFH
;
A
#
# COMPACT_ATOMS: atom_id res chain seq x y z
N MET A 1 -16.23 -25.82 79.04
CA MET A 1 -15.17 -25.24 79.86
C MET A 1 -14.53 -24.24 78.95
N SER A 2 -15.01 -23.07 79.04
CA SER A 2 -14.51 -21.79 79.55
C SER A 2 -13.51 -21.08 78.56
N SER A 3 -14.07 -20.10 77.86
CA SER A 3 -13.34 -18.91 77.46
C SER A 3 -12.80 -18.16 78.71
N PRO A 4 -11.80 -17.24 78.49
CA PRO A 4 -12.28 -15.88 78.51
C PRO A 4 -11.53 -14.91 77.51
N SER A 5 -12.27 -13.85 77.27
CA SER A 5 -11.94 -12.55 76.70
C SER A 5 -10.79 -11.82 77.42
N CYS A 6 -10.06 -10.96 76.71
CA CYS A 6 -9.50 -9.75 77.27
C CYS A 6 -9.49 -8.63 76.23
N SER A 7 -10.18 -7.60 76.61
CA SER A 7 -10.27 -6.27 76.00
C SER A 7 -9.11 -5.38 76.47
N ASP A 8 -8.87 -4.33 75.69
CA ASP A 8 -8.20 -3.07 76.01
C ASP A 8 -6.69 -3.05 76.25
N CYS A 9 -6.01 -2.35 75.33
CA CYS A 9 -5.06 -1.34 75.70
C CYS A 9 -4.96 -0.27 74.58
N THR A 10 -5.28 0.91 75.02
CA THR A 10 -5.20 2.19 74.34
C THR A 10 -3.78 2.74 74.32
N ALA A 11 -3.56 3.58 73.33
CA ALA A 11 -2.87 4.86 73.34
C ALA A 11 -1.38 4.98 72.95
N ASP A 12 -1.22 5.90 72.06
CA ASP A 12 -0.17 6.89 71.87
C ASP A 12 1.21 6.51 71.32
N GLY A 13 1.51 7.18 70.21
CA GLY A 13 2.87 7.31 69.67
C GLY A 13 2.88 7.92 68.29
N LEU A 14 2.62 9.24 68.22
CA LEU A 14 2.99 10.10 67.11
C LEU A 14 4.42 9.86 66.63
N LEU A 15 4.64 9.69 65.36
CA LEU A 15 5.75 10.28 64.64
C LEU A 15 5.33 10.49 63.17
N ASP A 16 5.16 11.75 62.79
CA ASP A 16 5.10 12.28 61.44
C ASP A 16 6.38 11.94 60.71
N GLU A 17 6.29 11.21 59.55
CA GLU A 17 7.29 11.21 58.53
C GLU A 17 6.77 11.94 57.30
N PRO A 18 7.54 12.88 56.69
CA PRO A 18 7.06 13.69 55.57
C PRO A 18 7.01 12.86 54.32
N GLY A 19 5.84 12.89 53.67
CA GLY A 19 5.55 12.21 52.41
C GLY A 19 6.56 12.57 51.30
N SER A 20 7.23 11.56 50.78
CA SER A 20 7.86 11.64 49.46
C SER A 20 6.77 11.79 48.41
N PRO A 21 6.89 12.74 47.46
CA PRO A 21 5.98 12.81 46.35
C PRO A 21 6.21 11.58 45.46
N LEU A 22 5.25 10.67 45.46
CA LEU A 22 5.14 9.65 44.43
C LEU A 22 5.12 10.39 43.09
N ALA A 23 6.21 10.24 42.33
CA ALA A 23 6.29 10.70 40.97
C ALA A 23 5.09 10.10 40.24
N ASP A 24 4.17 10.97 39.91
CA ASP A 24 3.05 10.68 39.02
C ASP A 24 3.67 10.25 37.68
N THR A 25 3.86 8.95 37.50
CA THR A 25 4.13 8.38 36.19
C THR A 25 2.85 8.56 35.40
N ALA A 26 2.77 9.74 34.76
CA ALA A 26 1.72 10.03 33.79
C ALA A 26 1.74 8.92 32.74
N SER A 27 0.86 7.95 32.88
CA SER A 27 0.46 7.05 31.81
C SER A 27 0.15 7.91 30.59
N PRO A 28 0.60 7.58 29.39
CA PRO A 28 0.27 8.34 28.21
C PRO A 28 -1.26 8.39 28.12
N THR A 29 -1.83 9.54 28.29
CA THR A 29 -3.26 9.80 28.15
C THR A 29 -3.62 9.45 26.71
N ILE A 30 -4.19 8.27 26.52
CA ILE A 30 -4.89 7.89 25.28
C ILE A 30 -5.99 8.95 25.15
N ALA A 31 -6.02 9.68 24.05
CA ALA A 31 -6.98 10.75 23.81
C ALA A 31 -8.39 10.16 23.99
N GLY A 32 -9.07 10.58 25.05
CA GLY A 32 -10.44 10.16 25.32
C GLY A 32 -11.38 10.54 24.18
N ASP A 33 -12.58 9.98 24.17
CA ASP A 33 -13.64 10.18 23.16
C ASP A 33 -14.07 11.65 22.92
N ASP A 34 -13.50 12.61 23.66
CA ASP A 34 -13.80 14.05 23.59
C ASP A 34 -13.09 14.82 22.46
N VAL A 35 -12.20 14.17 21.67
CA VAL A 35 -11.55 14.87 20.55
C VAL A 35 -12.53 15.01 19.38
N PRO A 36 -12.87 16.24 18.95
CA PRO A 36 -13.79 16.43 17.83
C PRO A 36 -13.19 15.82 16.54
N ALA A 37 -13.92 14.90 15.91
CA ALA A 37 -13.49 14.23 14.71
C ALA A 37 -13.35 15.24 13.55
N ARG A 38 -12.14 15.37 12.98
CA ARG A 38 -11.81 16.29 11.88
C ARG A 38 -12.00 15.62 10.52
N TRP A 39 -13.24 15.32 10.14
CA TRP A 39 -13.56 14.61 8.90
C TRP A 39 -13.08 15.34 7.64
N ALA A 40 -13.05 16.67 7.64
CA ALA A 40 -12.50 17.44 6.50
C ALA A 40 -11.00 17.14 6.28
N ALA A 41 -10.22 17.00 7.36
CA ALA A 41 -8.81 16.62 7.27
C ALA A 41 -8.64 15.16 6.78
N VAL A 42 -9.50 14.24 7.26
CA VAL A 42 -9.53 12.85 6.75
C VAL A 42 -9.88 12.83 5.26
N GLY A 43 -10.83 13.65 4.81
CA GLY A 43 -11.15 13.82 3.39
C GLY A 43 -9.97 14.34 2.57
N ALA A 44 -9.22 15.32 3.09
CA ALA A 44 -8.02 15.83 2.43
C ALA A 44 -6.90 14.77 2.34
N LEU A 45 -6.76 13.88 3.34
CA LEU A 45 -5.86 12.73 3.26
C LEU A 45 -6.34 11.70 2.23
N ALA A 46 -7.64 11.42 2.16
CA ALA A 46 -8.21 10.51 1.16
C ALA A 46 -7.98 11.03 -0.28
N LEU A 47 -8.16 12.34 -0.49
CA LEU A 47 -7.86 12.99 -1.76
C LEU A 47 -6.37 12.94 -2.09
N GLY A 48 -5.50 13.05 -1.08
CA GLY A 48 -4.05 12.89 -1.22
C GLY A 48 -3.67 11.49 -1.68
N VAL A 49 -4.24 10.45 -1.08
CA VAL A 49 -4.06 9.06 -1.51
C VAL A 49 -4.56 8.86 -2.94
N PHE A 50 -5.74 9.38 -3.27
CA PHE A 50 -6.27 9.32 -4.63
C PHE A 50 -5.31 9.96 -5.64
N GLY A 51 -4.78 11.17 -5.36
CA GLY A 51 -3.83 11.85 -6.24
C GLY A 51 -2.51 11.11 -6.41
N LEU A 52 -1.94 10.58 -5.30
CA LEU A 52 -0.70 9.80 -5.31
C LEU A 52 -0.83 8.51 -6.13
N VAL A 53 -1.87 7.72 -5.87
CA VAL A 53 -2.10 6.44 -6.56
C VAL A 53 -2.46 6.68 -8.04
N THR A 54 -3.21 7.74 -8.33
CA THR A 54 -3.47 8.15 -9.73
C THR A 54 -2.16 8.46 -10.45
N ALA A 55 -1.29 9.32 -9.88
CA ALA A 55 -0.01 9.66 -10.48
C ALA A 55 0.93 8.44 -10.60
N GLU A 56 0.86 7.48 -9.67
CA GLU A 56 1.63 6.24 -9.70
C GLU A 56 1.24 5.33 -10.88
N PHE A 57 -0.07 5.20 -11.18
CA PHE A 57 -0.56 4.28 -12.20
C PHE A 57 -0.63 4.86 -13.62
N LEU A 58 -0.60 6.18 -13.78
CA LEU A 58 -0.64 6.83 -15.09
C LEU A 58 0.42 6.30 -16.08
N PRO A 59 1.72 6.11 -15.73
CA PRO A 59 2.70 5.65 -16.70
C PRO A 59 2.36 4.28 -17.30
N ALA A 60 1.80 3.36 -16.52
CA ALA A 60 1.43 2.03 -17.03
C ALA A 60 0.33 2.09 -18.11
N SER A 61 -0.63 3.01 -17.96
CA SER A 61 -1.71 3.21 -18.94
C SER A 61 -1.30 4.05 -20.16
N LEU A 62 -0.19 4.78 -20.06
CA LEU A 62 0.32 5.70 -21.08
C LEU A 62 1.66 5.21 -21.70
N LEU A 63 2.08 3.97 -21.38
CA LEU A 63 3.44 3.49 -21.60
C LEU A 63 3.89 3.61 -23.07
N THR A 64 3.07 3.14 -24.01
CA THR A 64 3.36 3.21 -25.45
C THR A 64 3.38 4.63 -25.99
N ALA A 65 2.46 5.50 -25.51
CA ALA A 65 2.43 6.91 -25.87
C ALA A 65 3.69 7.64 -25.38
N LEU A 66 4.16 7.33 -24.15
CA LEU A 66 5.41 7.85 -23.59
C LEU A 66 6.63 7.35 -24.38
N ALA A 67 6.69 6.06 -24.70
CA ALA A 67 7.78 5.45 -25.44
C ALA A 67 7.91 6.07 -26.85
N SER A 68 6.78 6.22 -27.54
CA SER A 68 6.74 6.80 -28.89
C SER A 68 7.12 8.27 -28.90
N ASP A 69 6.56 9.09 -28.02
CA ASP A 69 6.80 10.54 -27.99
C ASP A 69 8.24 10.89 -27.58
N LEU A 70 8.81 10.14 -26.64
CA LEU A 70 10.17 10.33 -26.15
C LEU A 70 11.22 9.52 -26.94
N SER A 71 10.81 8.77 -27.98
CA SER A 71 11.68 7.92 -28.82
C SER A 71 12.55 6.94 -28.00
N ILE A 72 11.95 6.26 -27.04
CA ILE A 72 12.59 5.29 -26.14
C ILE A 72 11.90 3.92 -26.23
N SER A 73 12.55 2.85 -25.73
CA SER A 73 11.90 1.53 -25.65
C SER A 73 10.78 1.48 -24.62
N GLU A 74 9.85 0.54 -24.74
CA GLU A 74 8.78 0.31 -23.77
C GLU A 74 9.37 -0.08 -22.41
N GLY A 75 10.47 -0.85 -22.39
CA GLY A 75 11.19 -1.18 -21.15
C GLY A 75 11.80 0.07 -20.49
N ALA A 76 12.38 0.99 -21.29
CA ALA A 76 12.89 2.26 -20.77
C ALA A 76 11.75 3.15 -20.23
N ALA A 77 10.60 3.21 -20.90
CA ALA A 77 9.42 3.90 -20.39
C ALA A 77 8.92 3.28 -19.07
N GLY A 78 8.98 1.96 -18.91
CA GLY A 78 8.67 1.24 -17.67
C GLY A 78 9.55 1.62 -16.48
N GLN A 79 10.77 2.18 -16.70
CA GLN A 79 11.62 2.69 -15.62
C GLN A 79 10.99 3.87 -14.88
N THR A 80 9.97 4.51 -15.44
CA THR A 80 9.17 5.54 -14.74
C THR A 80 8.42 4.96 -13.54
N VAL A 81 7.97 3.71 -13.62
CA VAL A 81 7.38 2.97 -12.49
C VAL A 81 8.46 2.55 -11.50
N THR A 82 9.57 2.00 -12.02
CA THR A 82 10.73 1.59 -11.22
C THR A 82 11.28 2.73 -10.34
N ALA A 83 11.51 3.91 -10.95
CA ALA A 83 12.07 5.07 -10.24
C ALA A 83 11.16 5.49 -9.07
N THR A 84 9.85 5.57 -9.30
CA THR A 84 8.88 5.91 -8.25
C THR A 84 8.93 4.90 -7.12
N ALA A 85 8.87 3.61 -7.44
CA ALA A 85 8.78 2.54 -6.45
C ALA A 85 10.09 2.42 -5.64
N LEU A 86 11.26 2.46 -6.29
CA LEU A 86 12.55 2.35 -5.60
C LEU A 86 12.77 3.50 -4.62
N ILE A 87 12.46 4.72 -5.04
CA ILE A 87 12.56 5.89 -4.15
C ILE A 87 11.50 5.84 -3.06
N GLY A 88 10.28 5.37 -3.36
CA GLY A 88 9.23 5.15 -2.38
C GLY A 88 9.64 4.17 -1.27
N ALA A 89 10.31 3.07 -1.64
CA ALA A 89 10.85 2.10 -0.69
C ALA A 89 11.88 2.71 0.29
N ILE A 90 12.73 3.61 -0.21
CA ILE A 90 13.73 4.32 0.59
C ILE A 90 13.06 5.42 1.44
N ALA A 91 12.15 6.18 0.84
CA ALA A 91 11.50 7.31 1.49
C ALA A 91 10.58 6.89 2.65
N ALA A 92 9.87 5.75 2.53
CA ALA A 92 8.93 5.28 3.53
C ALA A 92 9.55 5.16 4.95
N PRO A 93 10.67 4.49 5.17
CA PRO A 93 11.31 4.48 6.48
C PRO A 93 12.11 5.77 6.78
N SER A 94 12.60 6.48 5.75
CA SER A 94 13.49 7.62 5.94
C SER A 94 12.77 8.91 6.32
N ILE A 95 11.62 9.20 5.73
CA ILE A 95 10.90 10.46 5.97
C ILE A 95 10.48 10.63 7.44
N PRO A 96 9.87 9.66 8.13
CA PRO A 96 9.57 9.80 9.55
C PRO A 96 10.79 10.07 10.42
N LEU A 97 11.94 9.47 10.08
CA LEU A 97 13.22 9.65 10.78
C LEU A 97 13.78 11.05 10.58
N LEU A 98 13.89 11.50 9.33
CA LEU A 98 14.44 12.80 8.97
C LEU A 98 13.59 13.96 9.48
N THR A 99 12.28 13.76 9.53
CA THR A 99 11.30 14.79 9.91
C THR A 99 10.82 14.65 11.37
N ARG A 100 11.54 13.89 12.21
CA ARG A 100 11.14 13.59 13.60
C ARG A 100 10.89 14.83 14.46
N ARG A 101 11.48 15.98 14.13
CA ARG A 101 11.34 17.25 14.84
C ARG A 101 10.38 18.23 14.17
N ILE A 102 9.82 17.87 13.02
CA ILE A 102 8.96 18.75 12.21
C ILE A 102 7.50 18.40 12.45
N ASP A 103 6.65 19.40 12.55
CA ASP A 103 5.19 19.22 12.63
C ASP A 103 4.70 18.42 11.41
N ARG A 104 3.88 17.40 11.67
CA ARG A 104 3.38 16.47 10.64
C ARG A 104 2.53 17.17 9.58
N LYS A 105 1.86 18.28 9.91
CA LYS A 105 1.18 19.11 8.92
C LYS A 105 2.16 19.63 7.88
N HIS A 106 3.28 20.21 8.29
CA HIS A 106 4.27 20.76 7.35
C HIS A 106 4.92 19.68 6.50
N VAL A 107 5.17 18.50 7.09
CA VAL A 107 5.69 17.34 6.32
C VAL A 107 4.68 16.92 5.25
N MET A 108 3.40 16.78 5.59
CA MET A 108 2.34 16.42 4.63
C MET A 108 2.20 17.46 3.51
N LEU A 109 2.21 18.74 3.85
CA LEU A 109 2.17 19.82 2.85
C LEU A 109 3.38 19.76 1.92
N ALA A 110 4.59 19.52 2.45
CA ALA A 110 5.81 19.38 1.64
C ALA A 110 5.72 18.18 0.69
N LEU A 111 5.22 17.01 1.16
CA LEU A 111 5.03 15.83 0.33
C LEU A 111 3.98 16.05 -0.77
N THR A 112 2.88 16.71 -0.45
CA THR A 112 1.85 17.04 -1.45
C THR A 112 2.35 18.11 -2.43
N THR A 113 3.19 19.06 -1.98
CA THR A 113 3.89 19.99 -2.89
C THR A 113 4.83 19.26 -3.84
N LEU A 114 5.57 18.25 -3.35
CA LEU A 114 6.39 17.40 -4.23
C LEU A 114 5.53 16.64 -5.26
N LEU A 115 4.33 16.20 -4.89
CA LEU A 115 3.39 15.59 -5.84
C LEU A 115 2.96 16.59 -6.93
N VAL A 116 2.63 17.83 -6.56
CA VAL A 116 2.30 18.91 -7.53
C VAL A 116 3.47 19.16 -8.47
N LEU A 117 4.68 19.33 -7.92
CA LEU A 117 5.89 19.60 -8.71
C LEU A 117 6.26 18.41 -9.61
N SER A 118 6.07 17.17 -9.13
CA SER A 118 6.24 15.96 -9.93
C SER A 118 5.33 15.95 -11.16
N ASN A 119 4.04 16.21 -10.98
CA ASN A 119 3.10 16.26 -12.11
C ASN A 119 3.43 17.41 -13.06
N ALA A 120 3.77 18.61 -12.54
CA ALA A 120 4.16 19.74 -13.35
C ALA A 120 5.43 19.45 -14.18
N LEU A 121 6.44 18.83 -13.57
CA LEU A 121 7.67 18.45 -14.27
C LEU A 121 7.40 17.38 -15.34
N ALA A 122 6.50 16.41 -15.08
CA ALA A 122 6.10 15.42 -16.06
C ALA A 122 5.43 16.05 -17.29
N VAL A 123 4.63 17.11 -17.12
CA VAL A 123 3.96 17.82 -18.22
C VAL A 123 4.97 18.46 -19.17
N VAL A 124 6.06 19.05 -18.65
CA VAL A 124 7.08 19.75 -19.44
C VAL A 124 8.25 18.84 -19.86
N ALA A 125 8.20 17.55 -19.51
CA ALA A 125 9.27 16.62 -19.86
C ALA A 125 9.31 16.38 -21.38
N ASP A 126 10.49 16.59 -21.97
CA ASP A 126 10.81 16.38 -23.39
C ASP A 126 11.74 15.18 -23.62
N SER A 127 12.19 14.56 -22.54
CA SER A 127 13.09 13.42 -22.55
C SER A 127 12.89 12.54 -21.32
N LEU A 128 13.53 11.37 -21.29
CA LEU A 128 13.41 10.42 -20.19
C LEU A 128 13.90 10.99 -18.84
N TRP A 129 14.99 11.76 -18.83
CA TRP A 129 15.60 12.22 -17.58
C TRP A 129 14.73 13.17 -16.75
N PRO A 130 14.13 14.25 -17.31
CA PRO A 130 13.17 15.06 -16.58
C PRO A 130 11.98 14.25 -16.08
N LEU A 131 11.50 13.29 -16.89
CA LEU A 131 10.40 12.41 -16.49
C LEU A 131 10.81 11.52 -15.32
N LEU A 132 12.00 10.91 -15.33
CA LEU A 132 12.50 10.12 -14.19
C LEU A 132 12.70 10.99 -12.95
N THR A 133 13.16 12.23 -13.09
CA THR A 133 13.25 13.17 -11.97
C THR A 133 11.88 13.45 -11.36
N ALA A 134 10.85 13.65 -12.19
CA ALA A 134 9.47 13.77 -11.73
C ALA A 134 9.03 12.51 -10.95
N ARG A 135 9.41 11.32 -11.42
CA ARG A 135 9.09 10.05 -10.74
C ARG A 135 9.81 9.89 -9.40
N VAL A 136 11.06 10.34 -9.29
CA VAL A 136 11.80 10.41 -8.03
C VAL A 136 11.05 11.29 -7.01
N MET A 137 10.61 12.48 -7.44
CA MET A 137 9.81 13.38 -6.57
C MET A 137 8.51 12.72 -6.11
N LEU A 138 7.80 12.03 -7.03
CA LEU A 138 6.61 11.24 -6.69
C LEU A 138 6.93 10.13 -5.67
N GLY A 139 8.03 9.41 -5.87
CA GLY A 139 8.45 8.34 -4.97
C GLY A 139 8.68 8.83 -3.53
N VAL A 140 9.34 9.99 -3.36
CA VAL A 140 9.49 10.63 -2.05
C VAL A 140 8.13 10.98 -1.44
N ALA A 141 7.24 11.60 -2.23
CA ALA A 141 5.91 11.96 -1.79
C ALA A 141 5.09 10.74 -1.36
N LEU A 142 5.09 9.69 -2.17
CA LEU A 142 4.33 8.45 -1.96
C LEU A 142 4.83 7.69 -0.74
N GLY A 143 6.14 7.43 -0.63
CA GLY A 143 6.71 6.71 0.50
C GLY A 143 6.49 7.45 1.83
N GLY A 144 6.74 8.78 1.84
CA GLY A 144 6.52 9.60 3.02
C GLY A 144 5.05 9.68 3.44
N PHE A 145 4.13 9.80 2.48
CA PHE A 145 2.69 9.87 2.76
C PHE A 145 2.19 8.56 3.39
N TRP A 146 2.50 7.42 2.76
CA TRP A 146 2.07 6.11 3.26
C TRP A 146 2.61 5.78 4.65
N SER A 147 3.87 6.17 4.93
CA SER A 147 4.47 5.94 6.24
C SER A 147 3.81 6.71 7.39
N MET A 148 3.06 7.78 7.08
CA MET A 148 2.44 8.64 8.09
C MET A 148 0.91 8.61 8.08
N ALA A 149 0.27 8.11 7.03
CA ALA A 149 -1.18 8.20 6.83
C ALA A 149 -2.00 7.63 7.99
N ALA A 150 -1.65 6.44 8.48
CA ALA A 150 -2.35 5.81 9.60
C ALA A 150 -2.15 6.56 10.92
N ALA A 151 -0.91 6.98 11.22
CA ALA A 151 -0.59 7.74 12.43
C ALA A 151 -1.31 9.11 12.46
N LEU A 152 -1.44 9.76 11.31
CA LEU A 152 -2.21 10.99 11.19
C LEU A 152 -3.70 10.75 11.37
N ALA A 153 -4.24 9.69 10.76
CA ALA A 153 -5.65 9.35 10.92
C ALA A 153 -6.03 9.12 12.38
N MET A 154 -5.20 8.42 13.18
CA MET A 154 -5.40 8.23 14.62
C MET A 154 -5.45 9.54 15.42
N ARG A 155 -4.77 10.57 14.93
CA ARG A 155 -4.74 11.88 15.62
C ARG A 155 -5.85 12.84 15.18
N LEU A 156 -6.55 12.52 14.08
CA LEU A 156 -7.62 13.35 13.51
C LEU A 156 -9.00 12.94 13.97
N VAL A 157 -9.16 11.73 14.49
CA VAL A 157 -10.45 11.20 14.96
C VAL A 157 -10.28 10.45 16.27
N PRO A 158 -11.35 10.35 17.12
CA PRO A 158 -11.37 9.46 18.27
C PRO A 158 -11.05 8.01 17.89
N GLU A 159 -10.49 7.23 18.82
CA GLU A 159 -10.09 5.84 18.59
C GLU A 159 -11.25 4.97 18.08
N SER A 160 -12.45 5.17 18.62
CA SER A 160 -13.68 4.48 18.18
C SER A 160 -14.03 4.72 16.70
N LYS A 161 -13.60 5.86 16.12
CA LYS A 161 -13.86 6.24 14.71
C LYS A 161 -12.68 5.97 13.78
N PHE A 162 -11.52 5.54 14.30
CA PHE A 162 -10.32 5.28 13.51
C PHE A 162 -10.52 4.27 12.35
N PRO A 163 -11.21 3.12 12.56
CA PRO A 163 -11.45 2.18 11.46
C PRO A 163 -12.24 2.82 10.31
N ARG A 164 -13.23 3.66 10.64
CA ARG A 164 -14.01 4.38 9.63
C ARG A 164 -13.18 5.42 8.89
N ALA A 165 -12.30 6.15 9.58
CA ALA A 165 -11.41 7.12 8.96
C ALA A 165 -10.42 6.44 8.00
N MET A 166 -9.83 5.31 8.39
CA MET A 166 -8.94 4.53 7.53
C MET A 166 -9.68 3.98 6.30
N SER A 167 -10.89 3.46 6.47
CA SER A 167 -11.72 3.02 5.33
C SER A 167 -11.97 4.16 4.35
N PHE A 168 -12.24 5.37 4.85
CA PHE A 168 -12.45 6.54 4.02
C PHE A 168 -11.19 6.96 3.26
N ILE A 169 -10.02 6.93 3.90
CA ILE A 169 -8.73 7.21 3.27
C ILE A 169 -8.43 6.16 2.18
N LEU A 170 -8.65 4.87 2.46
CA LEU A 170 -8.41 3.78 1.53
C LEU A 170 -9.41 3.76 0.35
N THR A 171 -10.58 4.41 0.48
CA THR A 171 -11.47 4.64 -0.66
C THR A 171 -10.77 5.42 -1.77
N GLY A 172 -9.86 6.34 -1.43
CA GLY A 172 -9.01 7.04 -2.41
C GLY A 172 -8.20 6.07 -3.28
N VAL A 173 -7.64 5.00 -2.70
CA VAL A 173 -6.93 3.94 -3.47
C VAL A 173 -7.89 3.26 -4.44
N SER A 174 -9.05 2.82 -3.93
CA SER A 174 -10.02 2.07 -4.75
C SER A 174 -10.53 2.89 -5.93
N VAL A 175 -10.85 4.17 -5.70
CA VAL A 175 -11.31 5.07 -6.77
C VAL A 175 -10.18 5.33 -7.77
N ALA A 176 -8.94 5.57 -7.31
CA ALA A 176 -7.79 5.74 -8.19
C ALA A 176 -7.53 4.50 -9.03
N THR A 177 -7.57 3.31 -8.45
CA THR A 177 -7.33 2.05 -9.16
C THR A 177 -8.37 1.80 -10.26
N VAL A 178 -9.63 2.17 -10.00
CA VAL A 178 -10.72 2.04 -11.00
C VAL A 178 -10.59 3.08 -12.10
N CYS A 179 -10.24 4.33 -11.76
CA CYS A 179 -10.36 5.46 -12.69
C CYS A 179 -9.04 5.84 -13.38
N ALA A 180 -7.87 5.72 -12.70
CA ALA A 180 -6.62 6.30 -13.18
C ALA A 180 -6.17 5.73 -14.53
N ALA A 181 -6.17 4.40 -14.68
CA ALA A 181 -5.70 3.76 -15.90
C ALA A 181 -6.63 4.02 -17.10
N PRO A 182 -7.97 3.80 -17.02
CA PRO A 182 -8.85 4.04 -18.17
C PRO A 182 -8.97 5.52 -18.53
N VAL A 183 -9.07 6.41 -17.55
CA VAL A 183 -9.14 7.86 -17.79
C VAL A 183 -7.81 8.35 -18.36
N GLY A 184 -6.67 7.88 -17.84
CA GLY A 184 -5.36 8.22 -18.34
C GLY A 184 -5.18 7.78 -19.80
N ALA A 185 -5.54 6.54 -20.14
CA ALA A 185 -5.46 6.03 -21.51
C ALA A 185 -6.34 6.85 -22.48
N TRP A 186 -7.59 7.14 -22.09
CA TRP A 186 -8.54 7.92 -22.87
C TRP A 186 -8.08 9.38 -23.07
N MET A 187 -7.62 10.06 -22.02
CA MET A 187 -7.08 11.41 -22.11
C MET A 187 -5.81 11.45 -22.96
N GLY A 188 -4.95 10.43 -22.80
CA GLY A 188 -3.72 10.29 -23.57
C GLY A 188 -3.96 10.18 -25.08
N GLU A 189 -5.05 9.54 -25.49
CA GLU A 189 -5.46 9.47 -26.91
C GLU A 189 -5.97 10.80 -27.43
N LEU A 190 -6.89 11.45 -26.69
CA LEU A 190 -7.58 12.65 -27.18
C LEU A 190 -6.69 13.91 -27.19
N TRP A 191 -5.87 14.07 -26.14
CA TRP A 191 -5.14 15.31 -25.89
C TRP A 191 -3.64 15.09 -25.64
N GLY A 192 -3.14 13.87 -25.90
CA GLY A 192 -1.77 13.47 -25.62
C GLY A 192 -1.54 13.12 -24.14
N TRP A 193 -0.52 12.29 -23.89
CA TRP A 193 -0.22 11.74 -22.57
C TRP A 193 0.02 12.80 -21.47
N ARG A 194 0.52 13.99 -21.87
CA ARG A 194 0.77 15.11 -20.95
C ARG A 194 -0.51 15.61 -20.29
N SER A 195 -1.65 15.52 -20.97
CA SER A 195 -2.95 15.96 -20.44
C SER A 195 -3.37 15.21 -19.19
N ALA A 196 -3.06 13.91 -19.10
CA ALA A 196 -3.34 13.10 -17.92
C ALA A 196 -2.52 13.58 -16.70
N PHE A 197 -1.27 14.01 -16.91
CA PHE A 197 -0.46 14.61 -15.83
C PHE A 197 -0.93 16.02 -15.45
N VAL A 198 -1.47 16.79 -16.39
CA VAL A 198 -2.14 18.08 -16.07
C VAL A 198 -3.33 17.81 -15.14
N ALA A 199 -4.19 16.84 -15.47
CA ALA A 199 -5.35 16.49 -14.63
C ALA A 199 -4.92 16.00 -13.24
N ALA A 200 -3.90 15.14 -13.16
CA ALA A 200 -3.31 14.70 -11.88
C ALA A 200 -2.71 15.88 -11.10
N GLY A 201 -2.09 16.83 -11.79
CA GLY A 201 -1.56 18.08 -11.21
C GLY A 201 -2.66 18.94 -10.60
N VAL A 202 -3.79 19.12 -11.30
CA VAL A 202 -4.96 19.85 -10.79
C VAL A 202 -5.50 19.19 -9.52
N VAL A 203 -5.68 17.87 -9.51
CA VAL A 203 -6.10 17.12 -8.31
C VAL A 203 -5.11 17.32 -7.17
N SER A 204 -3.80 17.31 -7.46
CA SER A 204 -2.76 17.52 -6.44
C SER A 204 -2.79 18.93 -5.85
N VAL A 205 -3.06 19.96 -6.67
CA VAL A 205 -3.24 21.35 -6.18
C VAL A 205 -4.48 21.45 -5.30
N ILE A 206 -5.62 20.87 -5.71
CA ILE A 206 -6.84 20.84 -4.90
C ILE A 206 -6.57 20.14 -3.57
N THR A 207 -5.83 19.02 -3.60
CA THR A 207 -5.40 18.30 -2.38
C THR A 207 -4.56 19.19 -1.47
N LEU A 208 -3.57 19.87 -2.02
CA LEU A 208 -2.69 20.77 -1.27
C LEU A 208 -3.49 21.89 -0.59
N LEU A 209 -4.40 22.53 -1.30
CA LEU A 209 -5.29 23.55 -0.77
C LEU A 209 -6.19 22.97 0.33
N ALA A 210 -6.82 21.82 0.09
CA ALA A 210 -7.63 21.16 1.09
C ALA A 210 -6.82 20.86 2.37
N GLN A 211 -5.59 20.37 2.25
CA GLN A 211 -4.70 20.09 3.39
C GLN A 211 -4.28 21.37 4.14
N ILE A 212 -3.98 22.47 3.45
CA ILE A 212 -3.62 23.74 4.07
C ILE A 212 -4.73 24.20 5.03
N PHE A 213 -5.98 24.14 4.59
CA PHE A 213 -7.13 24.65 5.34
C PHE A 213 -7.66 23.66 6.39
N THR A 214 -7.49 22.34 6.20
CA THR A 214 -8.14 21.34 7.06
C THR A 214 -7.20 20.68 8.06
N LEU A 215 -5.92 20.51 7.72
CA LEU A 215 -4.98 19.86 8.63
C LEU A 215 -4.62 20.78 9.80
N PRO A 216 -4.81 20.32 11.04
CA PRO A 216 -4.32 21.04 12.21
C PRO A 216 -2.80 20.90 12.35
N SER A 217 -2.20 21.72 13.21
CA SER A 217 -0.84 21.46 13.70
C SER A 217 -0.81 20.14 14.46
N LEU A 218 0.15 19.28 14.10
CA LEU A 218 0.32 17.93 14.64
C LEU A 218 1.79 17.73 15.05
N PRO A 219 2.18 18.16 16.25
CA PRO A 219 3.55 18.05 16.75
C PRO A 219 4.05 16.60 16.70
N PRO A 220 5.35 16.36 16.50
CA PRO A 220 5.92 15.00 16.46
C PRO A 220 5.76 14.30 17.81
N THR A 221 5.32 13.03 17.80
CA THR A 221 5.01 12.26 19.03
C THR A 221 5.87 11.03 19.23
N ALA A 222 6.55 10.51 18.19
CA ALA A 222 7.31 9.28 18.29
C ALA A 222 8.73 9.44 17.74
N ASN A 223 9.69 8.73 18.36
CA ASN A 223 11.02 8.52 17.82
C ASN A 223 11.04 7.14 17.15
N PRO A 224 10.93 7.05 15.82
CA PRO A 224 11.11 5.78 15.13
C PRO A 224 12.53 5.27 15.34
N ASP A 225 12.68 3.99 15.73
CA ASP A 225 13.97 3.35 15.93
C ASP A 225 14.26 2.32 14.82
N LEU A 226 15.36 2.52 14.09
CA LEU A 226 15.81 1.58 13.04
C LEU A 226 16.20 0.20 13.60
N ARG A 227 16.54 0.11 14.89
CA ARG A 227 16.88 -1.17 15.52
C ARG A 227 15.71 -2.14 15.50
N VAL A 228 14.50 -1.63 15.64
CA VAL A 228 13.26 -2.41 15.55
C VAL A 228 13.12 -3.10 14.18
N LEU A 229 13.45 -2.39 13.10
CA LEU A 229 13.39 -2.96 11.74
C LEU A 229 14.37 -4.12 11.57
N GLY A 230 15.61 -3.99 12.12
CA GLY A 230 16.59 -5.07 12.11
C GLY A 230 16.12 -6.31 12.89
N GLN A 231 15.50 -6.12 14.05
CA GLN A 231 14.94 -7.21 14.85
C GLN A 231 13.77 -7.92 14.12
N LEU A 232 12.91 -7.17 13.47
CA LEU A 232 11.80 -7.72 12.66
C LEU A 232 12.31 -8.59 11.51
N LEU A 233 13.34 -8.14 10.78
CA LEU A 233 13.99 -8.92 9.72
C LEU A 233 14.66 -10.21 10.24
N GLY A 234 14.99 -10.28 11.53
CA GLY A 234 15.45 -11.50 12.19
C GLY A 234 14.37 -12.59 12.33
N ARG A 235 13.09 -12.23 12.30
CA ARG A 235 11.96 -13.17 12.51
C ARG A 235 11.66 -13.98 11.25
N PRO A 236 11.68 -15.33 11.30
CA PRO A 236 11.41 -16.16 10.11
C PRO A 236 10.06 -15.89 9.45
N GLY A 237 8.99 -15.71 10.25
CA GLY A 237 7.65 -15.41 9.74
C GLY A 237 7.58 -14.11 8.95
N VAL A 238 8.25 -13.05 9.43
CA VAL A 238 8.36 -11.76 8.75
C VAL A 238 9.13 -11.90 7.44
N ARG A 239 10.30 -12.56 7.46
CA ARG A 239 11.09 -12.79 6.23
C ARG A 239 10.32 -13.55 5.16
N MET A 240 9.58 -14.60 5.55
CA MET A 240 8.78 -15.39 4.60
C MET A 240 7.62 -14.57 4.02
N ALA A 241 6.95 -13.76 4.85
CA ALA A 241 5.92 -12.84 4.38
C ALA A 241 6.48 -11.82 3.37
N LEU A 242 7.59 -11.17 3.70
CA LEU A 242 8.24 -10.19 2.82
C LEU A 242 8.73 -10.82 1.51
N LEU A 243 9.30 -12.03 1.56
CA LEU A 243 9.72 -12.75 0.36
C LEU A 243 8.54 -13.13 -0.52
N ALA A 244 7.42 -13.57 0.07
CA ALA A 244 6.18 -13.85 -0.67
C ALA A 244 5.63 -12.58 -1.34
N VAL A 245 5.65 -11.44 -0.64
CA VAL A 245 5.31 -10.13 -1.20
C VAL A 245 6.22 -9.80 -2.39
N LEU A 246 7.53 -9.92 -2.22
CA LEU A 246 8.49 -9.64 -3.29
C LEU A 246 8.18 -10.44 -4.55
N LEU A 247 7.90 -11.73 -4.43
CA LEU A 247 7.60 -12.58 -5.58
C LEU A 247 6.23 -12.27 -6.20
N VAL A 248 5.15 -12.28 -5.40
CA VAL A 248 3.79 -12.11 -5.92
C VAL A 248 3.58 -10.71 -6.49
N ILE A 249 4.02 -9.68 -5.78
CA ILE A 249 3.83 -8.30 -6.24
C ILE A 249 4.71 -7.98 -7.44
N SER A 250 5.96 -8.51 -7.52
CA SER A 250 6.79 -8.36 -8.72
C SER A 250 6.16 -8.99 -9.95
N GLY A 251 5.59 -10.19 -9.80
CA GLY A 251 4.87 -10.86 -10.89
C GLY A 251 3.67 -10.04 -11.36
N HIS A 252 2.88 -9.53 -10.41
CA HIS A 252 1.73 -8.67 -10.74
C HIS A 252 2.17 -7.43 -11.53
N PHE A 253 3.14 -6.67 -11.00
CA PHE A 253 3.54 -5.39 -11.61
C PHE A 253 4.32 -5.55 -12.90
N ALA A 254 5.03 -6.66 -13.12
CA ALA A 254 5.59 -6.98 -14.43
C ALA A 254 4.49 -7.13 -15.50
N GLY A 255 3.43 -7.90 -15.20
CA GLY A 255 2.29 -8.01 -16.09
C GLY A 255 1.55 -6.68 -16.26
N PHE A 256 1.17 -6.04 -15.15
CA PHE A 256 0.36 -4.83 -15.15
C PHE A 256 1.03 -3.65 -15.88
N THR A 257 2.32 -3.41 -15.66
CA THR A 257 3.05 -2.30 -16.27
C THR A 257 3.06 -2.39 -17.79
N TYR A 258 3.12 -3.61 -18.34
CA TYR A 258 3.22 -3.86 -19.76
C TYR A 258 1.93 -4.43 -20.39
N LEU A 259 0.77 -4.30 -19.69
CA LEU A 259 -0.53 -4.70 -20.25
C LEU A 259 -0.91 -3.90 -21.49
N ARG A 260 -0.61 -2.59 -21.51
CA ARG A 260 -0.95 -1.76 -22.66
C ARG A 260 -0.19 -2.18 -23.92
N PRO A 261 1.16 -2.34 -23.92
CA PRO A 261 1.89 -2.93 -25.02
C PRO A 261 1.34 -4.29 -25.50
N LEU A 262 0.95 -5.15 -24.55
CA LEU A 262 0.33 -6.43 -24.89
C LEU A 262 -0.96 -6.26 -25.70
N MET A 263 -1.87 -5.39 -25.22
CA MET A 263 -3.15 -5.13 -25.87
C MET A 263 -2.99 -4.47 -27.24
N GLU A 264 -2.01 -3.59 -27.41
CA GLU A 264 -1.73 -2.90 -28.69
C GLU A 264 -1.00 -3.80 -29.68
N ASN A 265 0.08 -4.48 -29.24
CA ASN A 265 1.01 -5.17 -30.16
C ASN A 265 0.66 -6.65 -30.39
N VAL A 266 -0.08 -7.29 -29.46
CA VAL A 266 -0.45 -8.72 -29.58
C VAL A 266 -1.92 -8.88 -29.93
N THR A 267 -2.81 -8.17 -29.22
CA THR A 267 -4.27 -8.29 -29.45
C THR A 267 -4.76 -7.28 -30.50
N HIS A 268 -3.98 -6.24 -30.84
CA HIS A 268 -4.29 -5.18 -31.81
C HIS A 268 -5.59 -4.42 -31.48
N LEU A 269 -5.78 -4.06 -30.21
CA LEU A 269 -6.97 -3.37 -29.73
C LEU A 269 -6.89 -1.87 -29.99
N SER A 270 -8.06 -1.26 -30.25
CA SER A 270 -8.21 0.19 -30.25
C SER A 270 -8.08 0.74 -28.83
N VAL A 271 -7.68 2.02 -28.69
CA VAL A 271 -7.51 2.67 -27.38
C VAL A 271 -8.82 2.71 -26.59
N GLY A 272 -9.97 2.87 -27.27
CA GLY A 272 -11.29 2.78 -26.63
C GLY A 272 -11.53 1.41 -25.99
N ALA A 273 -11.18 0.31 -26.70
CA ALA A 273 -11.28 -1.04 -26.15
C ALA A 273 -10.30 -1.24 -24.98
N ILE A 274 -9.07 -0.73 -25.10
CA ILE A 274 -8.06 -0.76 -24.02
C ILE A 274 -8.59 -0.05 -22.76
N SER A 275 -9.14 1.17 -22.92
CA SER A 275 -9.71 1.93 -21.80
C SER A 275 -10.86 1.19 -21.13
N ALA A 276 -11.74 0.53 -21.91
CA ALA A 276 -12.84 -0.28 -21.38
C ALA A 276 -12.33 -1.51 -20.60
N ILE A 277 -11.29 -2.17 -21.10
CA ILE A 277 -10.69 -3.34 -20.44
C ILE A 277 -9.96 -2.92 -19.15
N LEU A 278 -9.26 -1.80 -19.15
CA LEU A 278 -8.62 -1.24 -17.94
C LEU A 278 -9.67 -0.81 -16.90
N LEU A 279 -10.82 -0.30 -17.34
CA LEU A 279 -11.95 -0.04 -16.44
C LEU A 279 -12.49 -1.34 -15.83
N ALA A 280 -12.65 -2.39 -16.64
CA ALA A 280 -13.06 -3.71 -16.15
C ALA A 280 -12.04 -4.31 -15.17
N TYR A 281 -10.72 -4.10 -15.39
CA TYR A 281 -9.67 -4.42 -14.45
C TYR A 281 -9.86 -3.71 -13.10
N GLY A 282 -10.08 -2.40 -13.12
CA GLY A 282 -10.30 -1.62 -11.90
C GLY A 282 -11.55 -2.05 -11.12
N ILE A 283 -12.66 -2.26 -11.83
CA ILE A 283 -13.92 -2.78 -11.26
C ILE A 283 -13.69 -4.19 -10.69
N GLY A 284 -12.99 -5.05 -11.41
CA GLY A 284 -12.58 -6.37 -10.93
C GLY A 284 -11.80 -6.27 -9.62
N GLY A 285 -10.81 -5.36 -9.53
CA GLY A 285 -10.02 -5.11 -8.34
C GLY A 285 -10.85 -4.65 -7.13
N PHE A 286 -11.84 -3.81 -7.37
CA PHE A 286 -12.78 -3.39 -6.32
C PHE A 286 -13.53 -4.60 -5.72
N PHE A 287 -14.13 -5.45 -6.54
CA PHE A 287 -14.80 -6.67 -6.05
C PHE A 287 -13.79 -7.67 -5.47
N GLY A 288 -12.59 -7.74 -6.04
CA GLY A 288 -11.49 -8.57 -5.54
C GLY A 288 -11.09 -8.24 -4.11
N ASN A 289 -11.09 -6.96 -3.72
CA ASN A 289 -10.82 -6.53 -2.36
C ASN A 289 -11.84 -7.10 -1.34
N PHE A 290 -13.14 -7.15 -1.70
CA PHE A 290 -14.14 -7.77 -0.83
C PHE A 290 -13.95 -9.28 -0.73
N ALA A 291 -13.72 -9.95 -1.87
CA ALA A 291 -13.43 -11.39 -1.89
C ALA A 291 -12.16 -11.71 -1.10
N GLY A 292 -11.12 -10.90 -1.26
CA GLY A 292 -9.86 -11.00 -0.53
C GLY A 292 -10.04 -10.80 0.96
N GLY A 293 -10.79 -9.80 1.39
CA GLY A 293 -11.14 -9.60 2.81
C GLY A 293 -11.87 -10.80 3.42
N TYR A 294 -12.85 -11.35 2.69
CA TYR A 294 -13.57 -12.55 3.13
C TYR A 294 -12.67 -13.79 3.21
N LEU A 295 -11.85 -14.04 2.19
CA LEU A 295 -10.92 -15.16 2.17
C LEU A 295 -9.83 -15.02 3.25
N ALA A 296 -9.25 -13.83 3.38
CA ALA A 296 -8.20 -13.55 4.35
C ALA A 296 -8.70 -13.59 5.80
N GLY A 297 -9.97 -13.25 6.02
CA GLY A 297 -10.64 -13.44 7.33
C GLY A 297 -10.70 -14.91 7.77
N ARG A 298 -10.76 -15.85 6.81
CA ARG A 298 -10.72 -17.30 7.09
C ARG A 298 -9.28 -17.82 7.08
N SER A 299 -8.49 -17.42 6.13
CA SER A 299 -7.09 -17.79 5.99
C SER A 299 -6.38 -16.83 5.03
N GLU A 300 -5.43 -16.06 5.55
CA GLU A 300 -4.57 -15.18 4.75
C GLU A 300 -3.80 -15.96 3.67
N ARG A 301 -3.37 -17.20 4.00
CA ARG A 301 -2.73 -18.11 3.05
C ARG A 301 -3.64 -18.40 1.86
N THR A 302 -4.93 -18.68 2.10
CA THR A 302 -5.91 -18.99 1.05
C THR A 302 -6.12 -17.78 0.12
N ALA A 303 -6.22 -16.56 0.65
CA ALA A 303 -6.38 -15.35 -0.14
C ALA A 303 -5.19 -15.11 -1.08
N ILE A 304 -3.95 -15.26 -0.58
CA ILE A 304 -2.73 -15.06 -1.36
C ILE A 304 -2.58 -16.15 -2.41
N VAL A 305 -2.77 -17.41 -2.04
CA VAL A 305 -2.66 -18.56 -2.97
C VAL A 305 -3.71 -18.48 -4.06
N PHE A 306 -4.95 -18.15 -3.72
CA PHE A 306 -6.03 -17.97 -4.69
C PHE A 306 -5.68 -16.88 -5.71
N GLY A 307 -5.34 -15.66 -5.24
CA GLY A 307 -5.00 -14.55 -6.13
C GLY A 307 -3.77 -14.83 -6.99
N GLY A 308 -2.70 -15.37 -6.39
CA GLY A 308 -1.45 -15.71 -7.09
C GLY A 308 -1.64 -16.81 -8.15
N THR A 309 -2.37 -17.88 -7.82
CA THR A 309 -2.70 -18.96 -8.77
C THR A 309 -3.55 -18.44 -9.93
N LEU A 310 -4.58 -17.64 -9.60
CA LEU A 310 -5.46 -17.08 -10.64
C LEU A 310 -4.68 -16.19 -11.60
N ILE A 311 -3.82 -15.27 -11.12
CA ILE A 311 -2.99 -14.45 -12.01
C ILE A 311 -2.04 -15.32 -12.85
N ALA A 312 -1.41 -16.34 -12.28
CA ALA A 312 -0.53 -17.22 -13.04
C ALA A 312 -1.27 -17.91 -14.20
N LEU A 313 -2.47 -18.43 -13.94
CA LEU A 313 -3.32 -19.08 -14.96
C LEU A 313 -3.78 -18.08 -16.04
N LEU A 314 -4.16 -16.86 -15.64
CA LEU A 314 -4.57 -15.81 -16.58
C LEU A 314 -3.39 -15.34 -17.43
N ALA A 315 -2.19 -15.22 -16.87
CA ALA A 315 -0.98 -14.89 -17.60
C ALA A 315 -0.64 -15.98 -18.62
N ILE A 316 -0.77 -17.27 -18.26
CA ILE A 316 -0.64 -18.40 -19.21
C ILE A 316 -1.70 -18.29 -20.32
N GLY A 317 -2.95 -17.98 -19.98
CA GLY A 317 -4.02 -17.75 -20.95
C GLY A 317 -3.70 -16.64 -21.95
N LEU A 318 -3.13 -15.53 -21.48
CA LEU A 318 -2.66 -14.42 -22.34
C LEU A 318 -1.50 -14.85 -23.24
N LEU A 319 -0.57 -15.67 -22.76
CA LEU A 319 0.53 -16.19 -23.59
C LEU A 319 0.05 -17.13 -24.70
N LEU A 320 -0.97 -17.95 -24.43
CA LEU A 320 -1.48 -18.96 -25.36
C LEU A 320 -2.54 -18.41 -26.33
N ALA A 321 -3.38 -17.49 -25.88
CA ALA A 321 -4.55 -17.01 -26.63
C ALA A 321 -4.73 -15.49 -26.60
N GLY A 322 -3.68 -14.71 -26.30
CA GLY A 322 -3.71 -13.25 -26.20
C GLY A 322 -4.05 -12.50 -27.50
N HIS A 323 -4.07 -13.20 -28.67
CA HIS A 323 -4.57 -12.62 -29.92
C HIS A 323 -6.09 -12.45 -29.93
N SER A 324 -6.82 -13.13 -29.05
CA SER A 324 -8.27 -13.01 -28.94
C SER A 324 -8.65 -11.87 -28.02
N MET A 325 -9.39 -10.89 -28.55
CA MET A 325 -9.94 -9.77 -27.75
C MET A 325 -10.77 -10.27 -26.56
N ILE A 326 -11.59 -11.31 -26.74
CA ILE A 326 -12.46 -11.83 -25.68
C ILE A 326 -11.62 -12.44 -24.55
N VAL A 327 -10.60 -13.26 -24.91
CA VAL A 327 -9.71 -13.87 -23.92
C VAL A 327 -8.96 -12.79 -23.16
N THR A 328 -8.40 -11.80 -23.87
CA THR A 328 -7.65 -10.70 -23.28
C THR A 328 -8.53 -9.87 -22.34
N ALA A 329 -9.75 -9.52 -22.75
CA ALA A 329 -10.68 -8.75 -21.92
C ALA A 329 -11.06 -9.49 -20.62
N ILE A 330 -11.43 -10.76 -20.72
CA ILE A 330 -11.80 -11.58 -19.57
C ILE A 330 -10.58 -11.78 -18.66
N ALA A 331 -9.42 -12.12 -19.26
CA ALA A 331 -8.20 -12.36 -18.50
C ALA A 331 -7.78 -11.12 -17.71
N ILE A 332 -7.79 -9.92 -18.31
CA ILE A 332 -7.39 -8.69 -17.64
C ILE A 332 -8.41 -8.26 -16.57
N ALA A 333 -9.73 -8.39 -16.83
CA ALA A 333 -10.75 -8.11 -15.83
C ALA A 333 -10.61 -9.02 -14.59
N LEU A 334 -10.41 -10.32 -14.79
CA LEU A 334 -10.17 -11.28 -13.73
C LEU A 334 -8.80 -11.09 -13.06
N TRP A 335 -7.79 -10.58 -13.78
CA TRP A 335 -6.51 -10.20 -13.20
C TRP A 335 -6.67 -9.10 -12.16
N GLY A 336 -7.49 -8.06 -12.47
CA GLY A 336 -7.85 -7.03 -11.51
C GLY A 336 -8.50 -7.62 -10.26
N PHE A 337 -9.48 -8.51 -10.43
CA PHE A 337 -10.13 -9.21 -9.33
C PHE A 337 -9.12 -10.01 -8.47
N ALA A 338 -8.23 -10.76 -9.09
CA ALA A 338 -7.20 -11.53 -8.40
C ALA A 338 -6.22 -10.63 -7.64
N PHE A 339 -5.83 -9.48 -8.23
CA PHE A 339 -4.98 -8.49 -7.56
C PHE A 339 -5.62 -7.94 -6.30
N GLY A 340 -6.91 -7.59 -6.33
CA GLY A 340 -7.61 -7.11 -5.15
C GLY A 340 -7.62 -8.12 -3.99
N ALA A 341 -7.48 -9.42 -4.28
CA ALA A 341 -7.66 -10.46 -3.28
C ALA A 341 -6.47 -10.62 -2.30
N PHE A 342 -5.22 -10.37 -2.68
CA PHE A 342 -4.08 -10.75 -1.84
C PHE A 342 -3.47 -9.64 -0.96
N PRO A 343 -3.61 -8.31 -1.20
CA PRO A 343 -3.00 -7.31 -0.32
C PRO A 343 -3.46 -7.42 1.13
N VAL A 344 -4.76 -7.71 1.36
CA VAL A 344 -5.33 -7.92 2.69
C VAL A 344 -4.70 -9.14 3.36
N GLY A 345 -4.49 -10.22 2.61
CA GLY A 345 -3.82 -11.43 3.11
C GLY A 345 -2.40 -11.15 3.58
N PHE A 346 -1.61 -10.39 2.81
CA PHE A 346 -0.26 -10.01 3.21
C PHE A 346 -0.25 -9.12 4.45
N GLN A 347 -1.20 -8.19 4.56
CA GLN A 347 -1.31 -7.31 5.72
C GLN A 347 -1.61 -8.07 7.00
N ILE A 348 -2.53 -9.04 6.94
CA ILE A 348 -2.83 -9.91 8.09
C ILE A 348 -1.63 -10.79 8.43
N TRP A 349 -0.97 -11.40 7.43
CA TRP A 349 0.20 -12.25 7.66
C TRP A 349 1.32 -11.50 8.38
N ILE A 350 1.70 -10.30 7.92
CA ILE A 350 2.82 -9.55 8.52
C ILE A 350 2.50 -9.11 9.95
N ILE A 351 1.26 -8.69 10.24
CA ILE A 351 0.81 -8.31 11.59
C ILE A 351 0.84 -9.52 12.53
N ARG A 352 0.36 -10.69 12.09
CA ARG A 352 0.42 -11.93 12.88
C ARG A 352 1.84 -12.43 13.11
N ALA A 353 2.76 -12.18 12.19
CA ALA A 353 4.16 -12.54 12.34
C ALA A 353 4.91 -11.66 13.37
N ALA A 354 4.40 -10.47 13.66
CA ALA A 354 4.98 -9.53 14.61
C ALA A 354 3.90 -8.68 15.33
N PRO A 355 3.03 -9.27 16.15
CA PRO A 355 1.92 -8.56 16.78
C PRO A 355 2.37 -7.52 17.80
N ASP A 356 3.54 -7.72 18.43
CA ASP A 356 4.19 -6.79 19.37
C ASP A 356 4.81 -5.57 18.69
N GLN A 357 5.00 -5.59 17.37
CA GLN A 357 5.64 -4.54 16.57
C GLN A 357 4.88 -4.30 15.25
N ALA A 358 3.55 -4.33 15.27
CA ALA A 358 2.69 -4.26 14.10
C ALA A 358 2.96 -3.02 13.22
N GLU A 359 3.26 -1.86 13.83
CA GLU A 359 3.56 -0.62 13.10
C GLU A 359 4.87 -0.74 12.29
N GLY A 360 5.95 -1.24 12.92
CA GLY A 360 7.23 -1.49 12.25
C GLY A 360 7.11 -2.53 11.15
N ALA A 361 6.35 -3.59 11.39
CA ALA A 361 6.08 -4.66 10.42
C ALA A 361 5.28 -4.13 9.21
N GLY A 362 4.30 -3.26 9.44
CA GLY A 362 3.55 -2.57 8.40
C GLY A 362 4.45 -1.68 7.53
N GLY A 363 5.39 -0.95 8.13
CA GLY A 363 6.38 -0.15 7.41
C GLY A 363 7.28 -1.00 6.51
N LEU A 364 7.75 -2.16 7.00
CA LEU A 364 8.51 -3.12 6.18
C LEU A 364 7.68 -3.69 5.04
N LEU A 365 6.39 -3.94 5.26
CA LEU A 365 5.48 -4.41 4.22
C LEU A 365 5.37 -3.38 3.09
N VAL A 366 5.18 -2.11 3.41
CA VAL A 366 5.13 -1.01 2.40
C VAL A 366 6.44 -0.95 1.62
N ALA A 367 7.60 -0.99 2.29
CA ALA A 367 8.89 -0.99 1.63
C ALA A 367 9.05 -2.21 0.70
N ALA A 368 8.64 -3.40 1.14
CA ALA A 368 8.67 -4.63 0.34
C ALA A 368 7.75 -4.54 -0.89
N PHE A 369 6.55 -3.96 -0.77
CA PHE A 369 5.67 -3.69 -1.91
C PHE A 369 6.36 -2.81 -2.95
N GLN A 370 6.98 -1.73 -2.52
CA GLN A 370 7.67 -0.81 -3.43
C GLN A 370 8.89 -1.44 -4.11
N ILE A 371 9.69 -2.21 -3.37
CA ILE A 371 10.80 -2.98 -3.95
C ILE A 371 10.27 -3.99 -4.98
N ALA A 372 9.17 -4.65 -4.67
CA ALA A 372 8.53 -5.62 -5.57
C ALA A 372 7.98 -4.96 -6.84
N ILE A 373 7.36 -3.79 -6.72
CA ILE A 373 6.91 -2.97 -7.87
C ILE A 373 8.10 -2.66 -8.78
N ALA A 374 9.19 -2.15 -8.21
CA ALA A 374 10.41 -1.86 -8.95
C ALA A 374 10.99 -3.11 -9.64
N THR A 375 11.10 -4.23 -8.91
CA THR A 375 11.61 -5.50 -9.43
C THR A 375 10.75 -6.01 -10.60
N GLY A 376 9.43 -5.91 -10.47
CA GLY A 376 8.48 -6.30 -11.52
C GLY A 376 8.61 -5.42 -12.77
N ALA A 377 8.69 -4.10 -12.60
CA ALA A 377 8.85 -3.17 -13.72
C ALA A 377 10.20 -3.35 -14.45
N ILE A 378 11.31 -3.57 -13.70
CA ILE A 378 12.63 -3.87 -14.29
C ILE A 378 12.61 -5.21 -15.01
N GLY A 379 12.23 -6.28 -14.29
CA GLY A 379 12.27 -7.64 -14.84
C GLY A 379 11.31 -7.84 -16.04
N GLY A 380 10.10 -7.26 -15.92
CA GLY A 380 9.14 -7.20 -17.03
C GLY A 380 9.68 -6.40 -18.21
N GLY A 381 10.30 -5.22 -17.96
CA GLY A 381 10.87 -4.37 -19.01
C GLY A 381 12.00 -5.03 -19.77
N LEU A 382 12.93 -5.65 -19.06
CA LEU A 382 14.02 -6.40 -19.69
C LEU A 382 13.50 -7.50 -20.61
N LEU A 383 12.47 -8.26 -20.18
CA LEU A 383 11.86 -9.28 -21.03
C LEU A 383 11.09 -8.66 -22.19
N VAL A 384 10.36 -7.57 -21.99
CA VAL A 384 9.63 -6.87 -23.07
C VAL A 384 10.59 -6.36 -24.14
N ASP A 385 11.73 -5.81 -23.79
CA ASP A 385 12.74 -5.34 -24.74
C ASP A 385 13.40 -6.48 -25.53
N HIS A 386 13.44 -7.73 -24.99
CA HIS A 386 14.06 -8.88 -25.63
C HIS A 386 13.09 -9.79 -26.41
N VAL A 387 11.88 -10.02 -25.85
CA VAL A 387 10.90 -10.97 -26.43
C VAL A 387 9.58 -10.31 -26.83
N GLY A 388 9.51 -8.97 -26.76
CA GLY A 388 8.30 -8.21 -27.07
C GLY A 388 7.28 -8.20 -25.93
N ALA A 389 6.08 -7.69 -26.21
CA ALA A 389 5.03 -7.41 -25.23
C ALA A 389 4.58 -8.62 -24.37
N ILE A 390 4.87 -9.87 -24.80
CA ILE A 390 4.63 -11.08 -24.03
C ILE A 390 5.57 -11.26 -22.83
N GLY A 391 6.67 -10.49 -22.77
CA GLY A 391 7.67 -10.54 -21.70
C GLY A 391 7.07 -10.25 -20.32
N GLY A 392 6.12 -9.32 -20.21
CA GLY A 392 5.42 -9.00 -18.96
C GLY A 392 4.66 -10.20 -18.38
N PRO A 393 3.70 -10.80 -19.13
CA PRO A 393 3.02 -12.03 -18.71
C PRO A 393 3.95 -13.20 -18.43
N LEU A 394 5.04 -13.37 -19.19
CA LEU A 394 6.01 -14.44 -18.97
C LEU A 394 6.69 -14.31 -17.60
N PHE A 395 7.15 -13.12 -17.26
CA PHE A 395 7.72 -12.82 -15.94
C PHE A 395 6.67 -13.05 -14.83
N ALA A 396 5.41 -12.63 -15.06
CA ALA A 396 4.33 -12.82 -14.13
C ALA A 396 4.09 -14.32 -13.82
N VAL A 397 4.05 -15.19 -14.82
CA VAL A 397 3.89 -16.66 -14.62
C VAL A 397 4.95 -17.19 -13.66
N VAL A 398 6.22 -16.86 -13.89
CA VAL A 398 7.33 -17.37 -13.07
C VAL A 398 7.22 -16.88 -11.64
N MET A 399 7.08 -15.57 -11.45
CA MET A 399 7.08 -14.96 -10.11
C MET A 399 5.83 -15.33 -9.31
N MET A 400 4.65 -15.35 -9.94
CA MET A 400 3.40 -15.79 -9.30
C MET A 400 3.46 -17.24 -8.87
N THR A 401 3.99 -18.13 -9.72
CA THR A 401 4.14 -19.53 -9.37
C THR A 401 5.09 -19.72 -8.19
N LEU A 402 6.26 -19.07 -8.22
CA LEU A 402 7.23 -19.15 -7.12
C LEU A 402 6.65 -18.58 -5.82
N GLY A 403 5.99 -17.43 -5.88
CA GLY A 403 5.38 -16.77 -4.70
C GLY A 403 4.22 -17.59 -4.12
N THR A 404 3.39 -18.19 -4.97
CA THR A 404 2.31 -19.08 -4.58
C THR A 404 2.83 -20.35 -3.92
N LEU A 405 3.85 -21.00 -4.50
CA LEU A 405 4.50 -22.18 -3.93
C LEU A 405 5.18 -21.88 -2.60
N LEU A 406 5.84 -20.72 -2.48
CA LEU A 406 6.42 -20.26 -1.21
C LEU A 406 5.34 -20.09 -0.15
N THR A 407 4.23 -19.44 -0.48
CA THR A 407 3.10 -19.23 0.42
C THR A 407 2.45 -20.55 0.82
N LEU A 408 2.33 -21.51 -0.11
CA LEU A 408 1.83 -22.86 0.17
C LEU A 408 2.72 -23.64 1.16
N ARG A 409 4.04 -23.43 1.12
CA ARG A 409 4.97 -24.15 2.00
C ARG A 409 5.15 -23.49 3.34
N HIS A 410 5.25 -22.17 3.38
CA HIS A 410 5.68 -21.40 4.55
C HIS A 410 4.63 -20.42 5.09
N GLY A 411 3.51 -20.24 4.37
CA GLY A 411 2.42 -19.37 4.81
C GLY A 411 1.76 -19.90 6.09
N PRO A 412 1.09 -19.03 6.85
CA PRO A 412 0.40 -19.41 8.06
C PRO A 412 -0.58 -20.55 7.79
N ARG A 413 -0.63 -21.51 8.69
CA ARG A 413 -1.63 -22.58 8.61
C ARG A 413 -2.99 -22.02 8.98
N PRO A 414 -4.10 -22.46 8.33
CA PRO A 414 -5.44 -22.11 8.77
C PRO A 414 -5.56 -22.41 10.26
N ALA A 415 -6.08 -21.48 11.07
CA ALA A 415 -6.42 -21.78 12.44
C ALA A 415 -7.43 -22.94 12.44
N ASN A 416 -7.09 -24.07 13.05
CA ASN A 416 -8.04 -25.12 13.28
C ASN A 416 -9.06 -24.58 14.26
N LEU A 417 -10.31 -24.39 13.83
CA LEU A 417 -11.46 -24.00 14.67
C LEU A 417 -11.68 -24.96 15.86
N ALA A 418 -10.96 -26.08 15.89
CA ALA A 418 -10.96 -27.04 16.99
C ALA A 418 -10.08 -26.62 18.20
N ASP A 419 -9.06 -25.76 17.99
CA ASP A 419 -8.15 -25.35 19.07
C ASP A 419 -8.72 -24.16 19.90
N GLU A 420 -9.65 -23.37 19.35
CA GLU A 420 -10.35 -22.32 20.10
C GLU A 420 -11.53 -22.83 20.94
N ALA A 421 -11.97 -24.09 20.77
CA ALA A 421 -13.15 -24.66 21.42
C ALA A 421 -12.87 -25.34 22.77
N LEU A 422 -11.63 -25.35 23.25
CA LEU A 422 -11.32 -25.87 24.58
C LEU A 422 -10.92 -24.74 25.55
N PRO A 423 -11.88 -24.16 26.32
CA PRO A 423 -11.49 -23.40 27.49
C PRO A 423 -10.77 -24.38 28.41
N SER A 424 -9.53 -24.08 28.78
CA SER A 424 -8.78 -24.78 29.81
C SER A 424 -9.68 -24.92 31.04
N ARG A 425 -10.13 -26.15 31.33
CA ARG A 425 -10.83 -26.45 32.57
C ARG A 425 -9.94 -26.00 33.72
N PRO A 426 -10.40 -25.13 34.64
CA PRO A 426 -9.67 -24.86 35.85
C PRO A 426 -9.56 -26.19 36.62
N GLY A 427 -8.31 -26.67 36.79
CA GLY A 427 -8.02 -27.79 37.66
C GLY A 427 -8.44 -27.44 39.09
N PHE A 428 -9.42 -28.16 39.60
CA PHE A 428 -9.65 -28.22 41.03
C PHE A 428 -8.53 -29.08 41.65
N HIS A 429 -7.71 -28.43 42.44
CA HIS A 429 -6.91 -29.02 43.51
C HIS A 429 -7.07 -28.19 44.75
#